data_b71aacac232a8be7d51c2fb360f75029
#
_entry.id   b71aacac232a8be7d51c2fb360f75029
#
_cell.length_a   1.000
_cell.length_b   1.000
_cell.length_c   1.000
_cell.angle_alpha   90.00
_cell.angle_beta   90.00
_cell.angle_gamma   90.00
#
_symmetry.space_group_name_H-M   'P 1'
#
loop_
_entity.id
_entity.type
_entity.pdbx_description
1 polymer ?
#
loop_
_entity_poly.entity_id
_entity_poly.type
_entity_poly.pdbx_seq_one_letter_code
_entity_poly.pdbx_strand_id
1 'polypeptide(L)' 'ERSTSMITLNNLRGGAFVLNCDLIETITENPDTTIRLVNGQIYIVHETMQEVVDKTIEYHRLVMSKNR' A
#
# COMPACT_ATOMS: atom_id res chain seq x y z
N GLU A 1 10.83 11.34 13.33
CA GLU A 1 10.47 11.21 12.94
C GLU A 1 9.51 10.66 12.74
N ARG A 2 8.81 10.73 12.41
CA ARG A 2 7.98 10.14 12.20
C ARG A 2 7.78 9.84 11.06
N SER A 3 7.89 9.05 10.64
CA SER A 3 7.70 8.76 9.33
C SER A 3 6.35 8.25 9.15
N THR A 4 5.79 8.50 8.05
CA THR A 4 4.51 7.94 7.73
C THR A 4 4.73 6.99 6.58
N SER A 5 4.24 5.80 6.71
CA SER A 5 4.43 4.76 5.70
C SER A 5 3.37 4.92 4.62
N MET A 6 3.48 5.97 3.83
CA MET A 6 2.47 6.27 2.83
C MET A 6 2.87 5.80 1.45
N ILE A 7 1.96 5.13 0.77
CA ILE A 7 2.16 4.72 -0.61
C ILE A 7 1.00 5.26 -1.44
N THR A 8 1.26 5.52 -2.70
CA THR A 8 0.24 6.03 -3.61
C THR A 8 -0.31 4.90 -4.47
N LEU A 9 -1.63 4.78 -4.50
CA LEU A 9 -2.30 3.74 -5.25
C LEU A 9 -3.42 4.37 -6.07
N ASN A 10 -3.93 3.61 -7.01
CA ASN A 10 -5.04 4.06 -7.86
C ASN A 10 -6.21 3.13 -7.67
N ASN A 11 -7.38 3.68 -7.35
CA ASN A 11 -8.56 2.83 -7.22
C ASN A 11 -9.07 2.46 -8.62
N LEU A 12 -9.99 1.51 -8.66
CA LEU A 12 -10.46 0.99 -9.95
C LEU A 12 -11.11 2.05 -10.81
N ARG A 13 -11.60 3.11 -10.22
CA ARG A 13 -12.24 4.16 -10.98
C ARG A 13 -11.26 5.19 -11.52
N GLY A 14 -9.98 5.01 -11.22
CA GLY A 14 -8.96 5.85 -11.76
C GLY A 14 -8.47 6.96 -10.84
N GLY A 15 -9.05 7.09 -9.67
CA GLY A 15 -8.58 8.11 -8.74
C GLY A 15 -7.38 7.66 -7.96
N ALA A 16 -6.39 8.54 -7.83
CA ALA A 16 -5.22 8.24 -7.04
C ALA A 16 -5.48 8.58 -5.58
N PHE A 17 -4.91 7.80 -4.69
CA PHE A 17 -5.04 8.07 -3.27
C PHE A 17 -3.80 7.58 -2.54
N VAL A 18 -3.61 8.09 -1.34
CA VAL A 18 -2.46 7.74 -0.52
C VAL A 18 -2.93 6.88 0.63
N LEU A 19 -2.23 5.80 0.87
CA LEU A 19 -2.61 4.84 1.89
C LEU A 19 -1.45 4.61 2.84
N ASN A 20 -1.77 4.53 4.14
CA ASN A 20 -0.76 4.20 5.13
C ASN A 20 -0.57 2.69 5.13
N CYS A 21 0.56 2.23 4.60
CA CYS A 21 0.76 0.80 4.44
C CYS A 21 0.98 0.08 5.77
N ASP A 22 1.24 0.80 6.84
CA ASP A 22 1.35 0.15 8.15
C ASP A 22 0.00 -0.36 8.65
N LEU A 23 -1.08 0.13 8.07
CA LEU A 23 -2.41 -0.31 8.47
C LEU A 23 -2.91 -1.49 7.66
N ILE A 24 -2.16 -1.94 6.68
CA ILE A 24 -2.58 -3.04 5.82
C ILE A 24 -2.52 -4.35 6.58
N GLU A 25 -3.64 -5.06 6.58
CA GLU A 25 -3.69 -6.36 7.21
C GLU A 25 -3.46 -7.46 6.17
N THR A 26 -4.17 -7.39 5.05
CA THR A 26 -4.03 -8.39 4.00
C THR A 26 -4.13 -7.74 2.64
N ILE A 27 -3.48 -8.37 1.67
CA ILE A 27 -3.59 -7.99 0.28
C ILE A 27 -3.89 -9.26 -0.49
N THR A 28 -4.99 -9.24 -1.26
CA THR A 28 -5.36 -10.39 -2.07
C THR A 28 -5.63 -9.90 -3.48
N GLU A 29 -5.58 -10.84 -4.43
CA GLU A 29 -5.84 -10.50 -5.83
C GLU A 29 -6.68 -11.61 -6.44
N ASN A 30 -8.02 -11.40 -6.46
CA ASN A 30 -8.90 -12.46 -6.91
C ASN A 30 -10.29 -11.90 -7.18
N PRO A 31 -10.57 -11.37 -8.35
CA PRO A 31 -9.64 -11.10 -9.44
C PRO A 31 -8.91 -9.79 -9.29
N ASP A 32 -9.46 -8.85 -8.54
CA ASP A 32 -8.87 -7.53 -8.38
C ASP A 32 -8.10 -7.44 -7.08
N THR A 33 -7.06 -6.62 -7.08
CA THR A 33 -6.26 -6.42 -5.89
C THR A 33 -7.11 -5.75 -4.82
N THR A 34 -7.26 -6.42 -3.71
CA THR A 34 -8.07 -5.96 -2.59
C THR A 34 -7.19 -5.81 -1.37
N ILE A 35 -7.20 -4.62 -0.77
CA ILE A 35 -6.40 -4.33 0.39
C ILE A 35 -7.33 -4.18 1.58
N ARG A 36 -7.09 -4.96 2.60
CA ARG A 36 -7.88 -4.89 3.83
C ARG A 36 -7.02 -4.30 4.92
N LEU A 37 -7.55 -3.28 5.58
CA LEU A 37 -6.85 -2.63 6.68
C LEU A 37 -7.25 -3.23 8.02
N VAL A 38 -6.43 -3.00 9.01
CA VAL A 38 -6.67 -3.56 10.34
C VAL A 38 -7.95 -3.02 10.96
N ASN A 39 -8.42 -1.86 10.51
CA ASN A 39 -9.68 -1.30 11.03
C ASN A 39 -10.90 -1.81 10.26
N GLY A 40 -10.70 -2.74 9.34
CA GLY A 40 -11.81 -3.34 8.60
C GLY A 40 -12.12 -2.68 7.28
N GLN A 41 -11.50 -1.56 6.97
CA GLN A 41 -11.74 -0.91 5.69
C GLN A 41 -11.11 -1.70 4.56
N ILE A 42 -11.76 -1.64 3.39
CA ILE A 42 -11.34 -2.39 2.23
C ILE A 42 -11.21 -1.44 1.05
N TYR A 43 -10.10 -1.56 0.32
CA TYR A 43 -9.87 -0.79 -0.90
C TYR A 43 -9.57 -1.75 -2.04
N ILE A 44 -10.13 -1.46 -3.20
CA ILE A 44 -9.86 -2.24 -4.41
C ILE A 44 -9.09 -1.34 -5.35
N VAL A 45 -7.90 -1.78 -5.76
CA VAL A 45 -6.98 -0.92 -6.49
C VAL A 45 -6.61 -1.53 -7.84
N HIS A 46 -6.08 -0.68 -8.69
CA HIS A 46 -5.66 -1.03 -10.03
C HIS A 46 -4.33 -1.77 -10.04
N GLU A 47 -3.47 -1.47 -9.09
CA GLU A 47 -2.16 -2.09 -9.03
C GLU A 47 -2.30 -3.57 -8.76
N THR A 48 -1.34 -4.35 -9.26
CA THR A 48 -1.33 -5.77 -8.93
C THR A 48 -0.88 -5.94 -7.49
N MET A 49 -1.17 -7.13 -6.95
CA MET A 49 -0.75 -7.44 -5.58
C MET A 49 0.76 -7.25 -5.44
N GLN A 50 1.51 -7.70 -6.45
CA GLN A 50 2.96 -7.58 -6.40
C GLN A 50 3.39 -6.13 -6.40
N GLU A 51 2.71 -5.28 -7.18
CA GLU A 51 3.04 -3.87 -7.22
C GLU A 51 2.82 -3.21 -5.86
N VAL A 52 1.74 -3.58 -5.18
CA VAL A 52 1.47 -3.01 -3.86
C VAL A 52 2.56 -3.43 -2.89
N VAL A 53 2.92 -4.69 -2.91
CA VAL A 53 3.97 -5.20 -2.03
C VAL A 53 5.29 -4.49 -2.33
N ASP A 54 5.60 -4.32 -3.62
CA ASP A 54 6.83 -3.66 -4.01
C ASP A 54 6.89 -2.22 -3.49
N LYS A 55 5.76 -1.53 -3.51
CA LYS A 55 5.73 -0.16 -3.02
C LYS A 55 6.05 -0.10 -1.53
N THR A 56 5.53 -1.05 -0.75
CA THR A 56 5.81 -1.04 0.67
C THR A 56 7.26 -1.37 0.95
N ILE A 57 7.82 -2.31 0.19
CA ILE A 57 9.23 -2.67 0.35
C ILE A 57 10.11 -1.49 -0.02
N GLU A 58 9.77 -0.83 -1.10
CA GLU A 58 10.54 0.31 -1.56
C GLU A 58 10.57 1.40 -0.49
N TYR A 59 9.43 1.67 0.11
CA TYR A 59 9.37 2.67 1.15
C TYR A 59 10.29 2.31 2.32
N HIS A 60 10.21 1.07 2.78
CA HIS A 60 11.01 0.66 3.92
C HIS A 60 12.48 0.69 3.60
N ARG A 61 12.84 0.34 2.38
CA ARG A 61 14.24 0.36 1.97
C ARG A 61 14.78 1.78 2.00
N LEU A 62 13.99 2.75 1.51
CA LEU A 62 14.41 4.14 1.52
C LEU A 62 14.61 4.66 2.93
N VAL A 63 13.70 4.29 3.82
CA VAL A 63 13.81 4.73 5.21
C VAL A 63 15.06 4.18 5.84
N MET A 64 15.34 2.91 5.61
CA MET A 64 16.53 2.31 6.20
C MET A 64 17.80 2.91 5.62
N SER A 65 17.80 3.23 4.34
CA SER A 65 18.94 3.87 3.73
C SER A 65 19.25 5.18 4.38
N LYS A 66 18.21 5.92 4.72
CA LYS A 66 18.41 7.24 5.27
C LYS A 66 18.95 7.19 6.69
N ASN A 67 18.81 6.09 7.31
CA ASN A 67 19.25 5.96 8.68
C ASN A 67 20.71 5.66 8.81
N ARG A 68 21.41 5.65 7.73
CA ARG A 68 22.81 5.36 7.85
C ARG A 68 23.59 6.51 8.09
#